data_4edf60a2ec9b98a9354793cb2794e678
#
_entry.id   4edf60a2ec9b98a9354793cb2794e678
#
_cell.length_a   1.000
_cell.length_b   1.000
_cell.length_c   1.000
_cell.angle_alpha   90.00
_cell.angle_beta   90.00
_cell.angle_gamma   90.00
#
_symmetry.space_group_name_H-M   'P 1'
#
loop_
_entity.id
_entity.type
_entity.pdbx_description
1 polymer ?
#
loop_
_entity_poly.entity_id
_entity_poly.type
_entity_poly.pdbx_seq_one_letter_code
_entity_poly.pdbx_strand_id
1 'polypeptide(L)'
;MRIIIFCFLICCLSYEDLYSKDEYFLTLRNEKVNLRQGPSFDYPIKILYKKKFLPVLIQDSSDNFRKIRDHENNSGWVHISQLSKKKAAIVIEEELILFGNSTIFSNPVALLKEGRLVKISKCKIEWCKVKTGKYKGWVSKNGLWGLF
;
A
#
# COMPACT_ATOMS: atom_id res chain seq x y z
N MET A 1 -19.75 59.63 -32.90
CA MET A 1 -20.10 58.21 -32.90
C MET A 1 -18.89 57.42 -32.39
N ARG A 2 -18.86 57.09 -31.08
CA ARG A 2 -17.71 56.40 -30.43
C ARG A 2 -18.02 54.89 -30.42
N ILE A 3 -17.21 54.14 -31.15
CA ILE A 3 -17.25 52.66 -31.19
C ILE A 3 -16.45 52.14 -29.96
N ILE A 4 -17.17 51.57 -29.00
CA ILE A 4 -16.54 50.91 -27.87
C ILE A 4 -16.27 49.45 -28.31
N ILE A 5 -15.01 49.14 -28.49
CA ILE A 5 -14.53 47.76 -28.75
C ILE A 5 -14.47 47.05 -27.40
N PHE A 6 -15.39 46.13 -27.17
CA PHE A 6 -15.39 45.22 -26.00
C PHE A 6 -14.41 44.07 -26.29
N CYS A 7 -13.23 44.17 -25.72
CA CYS A 7 -12.26 43.10 -25.77
C CYS A 7 -12.68 42.00 -24.83
N PHE A 8 -13.27 40.92 -25.34
CA PHE A 8 -13.62 39.74 -24.60
C PHE A 8 -12.32 38.94 -24.31
N LEU A 9 -11.77 39.10 -23.09
CA LEU A 9 -10.65 38.33 -22.62
C LEU A 9 -11.15 36.93 -22.29
N ILE A 10 -11.02 35.99 -23.24
CA ILE A 10 -11.29 34.57 -23.03
C ILE A 10 -10.12 34.05 -22.18
N CYS A 11 -10.39 33.95 -20.87
CA CYS A 11 -9.52 33.26 -19.93
C CYS A 11 -9.61 31.74 -20.22
N CYS A 12 -8.70 31.22 -21.04
CA CYS A 12 -8.52 29.77 -21.20
C CYS A 12 -8.02 29.21 -19.87
N LEU A 13 -8.98 28.77 -19.04
CA LEU A 13 -8.69 27.89 -17.93
C LEU A 13 -8.23 26.54 -18.53
N SER A 14 -6.95 26.34 -18.61
CA SER A 14 -6.38 25.01 -18.85
C SER A 14 -6.75 24.15 -17.65
N TYR A 15 -7.76 23.31 -17.81
CA TYR A 15 -8.00 22.18 -16.94
C TYR A 15 -6.81 21.24 -17.15
N GLU A 16 -5.82 21.34 -16.27
CA GLU A 16 -4.89 20.23 -16.11
C GLU A 16 -5.71 19.10 -15.52
N ASP A 17 -6.01 18.09 -16.36
CA ASP A 17 -6.52 16.81 -15.91
C ASP A 17 -5.48 16.26 -14.92
N LEU A 18 -5.76 16.42 -13.62
CA LEU A 18 -5.07 15.70 -12.56
C LEU A 18 -5.39 14.21 -12.79
N TYR A 19 -4.61 13.57 -13.64
CA TYR A 19 -4.64 12.12 -13.81
C TYR A 19 -4.14 11.52 -12.49
N SER A 20 -5.09 11.28 -11.58
CA SER A 20 -4.82 10.50 -10.36
C SER A 20 -4.43 9.10 -10.80
N LYS A 21 -3.15 8.82 -10.76
CA LYS A 21 -2.63 7.48 -11.02
C LYS A 21 -3.16 6.58 -9.91
N ASP A 22 -3.93 5.54 -10.28
CA ASP A 22 -4.51 4.62 -9.31
C ASP A 22 -3.40 3.98 -8.48
N GLU A 23 -3.39 4.28 -7.19
CA GLU A 23 -2.51 3.64 -6.22
C GLU A 23 -3.00 2.21 -5.97
N TYR A 24 -2.08 1.27 -5.81
CA TYR A 24 -2.40 -0.13 -5.51
C TYR A 24 -1.32 -0.78 -4.66
N PHE A 25 -1.68 -1.85 -3.96
CA PHE A 25 -0.73 -2.57 -3.12
C PHE A 25 -0.07 -3.76 -3.83
N LEU A 26 1.22 -3.90 -3.61
CA LEU A 26 2.01 -5.10 -3.85
C LEU A 26 2.72 -5.50 -2.56
N THR A 27 3.42 -6.63 -2.58
CA THR A 27 4.25 -7.07 -1.45
C THR A 27 5.68 -7.33 -1.91
N LEU A 28 6.64 -7.23 -1.00
CA LEU A 28 8.02 -7.58 -1.26
C LEU A 28 8.13 -9.09 -1.48
N ARG A 29 8.80 -9.49 -2.56
CA ARG A 29 8.94 -10.91 -2.97
C ARG A 29 9.98 -11.66 -2.15
N ASN A 30 11.08 -11.00 -1.84
CA ASN A 30 12.30 -11.58 -1.28
C ASN A 30 12.50 -11.20 0.19
N GLU A 31 13.34 -11.97 0.89
CA GLU A 31 13.76 -11.65 2.26
C GLU A 31 14.56 -10.34 2.35
N LYS A 32 15.30 -10.01 1.28
CA LYS A 32 16.08 -8.78 1.17
C LYS A 32 15.66 -8.02 -0.09
N VAL A 33 15.24 -6.77 0.08
CA VAL A 33 14.81 -5.88 -1.01
C VAL A 33 15.40 -4.50 -0.80
N ASN A 34 16.03 -3.96 -1.84
CA ASN A 34 16.62 -2.63 -1.84
C ASN A 34 15.60 -1.58 -2.26
N LEU A 35 15.36 -0.60 -1.39
CA LEU A 35 14.70 0.66 -1.73
C LEU A 35 15.77 1.66 -2.15
N ARG A 36 15.65 2.23 -3.36
CA ARG A 36 16.61 3.16 -3.94
C ARG A 36 16.06 4.58 -3.98
N GLN A 37 16.94 5.56 -4.09
CA GLN A 37 16.58 6.97 -4.19
C GLN A 37 15.94 7.33 -5.55
N GLY A 38 16.21 6.55 -6.61
CA GLY A 38 15.69 6.77 -7.95
C GLY A 38 15.47 5.50 -8.74
N PRO A 39 14.85 5.59 -9.94
CA PRO A 39 14.39 4.46 -10.74
C PRO A 39 15.48 3.81 -11.60
N SER A 40 16.66 3.53 -11.03
CA SER A 40 17.77 2.85 -11.71
C SER A 40 18.64 2.14 -10.66
N PHE A 41 19.43 1.15 -11.10
CA PHE A 41 20.42 0.48 -10.25
C PHE A 41 21.61 1.39 -9.88
N ASP A 42 21.81 2.50 -10.60
CA ASP A 42 22.87 3.48 -10.32
C ASP A 42 22.55 4.38 -9.12
N TYR A 43 21.27 4.49 -8.75
CA TYR A 43 20.89 5.27 -7.60
C TYR A 43 21.25 4.55 -6.29
N PRO A 44 21.69 5.30 -5.26
CA PRO A 44 22.03 4.75 -3.96
C PRO A 44 20.87 3.99 -3.30
N ILE A 45 21.20 2.97 -2.54
CA ILE A 45 20.25 2.27 -1.68
C ILE A 45 19.94 3.16 -0.48
N LYS A 46 18.66 3.43 -0.25
CA LYS A 46 18.15 4.23 0.87
C LYS A 46 17.82 3.35 2.07
N ILE A 47 17.16 2.21 1.82
CA ILE A 47 16.75 1.24 2.83
C ILE A 47 16.95 -0.18 2.29
N LEU A 48 17.45 -1.08 3.14
CA LEU A 48 17.42 -2.52 2.91
C LEU A 48 16.32 -3.15 3.75
N TYR A 49 15.20 -3.51 3.11
CA TYR A 49 14.15 -4.28 3.76
C TYR A 49 14.61 -5.72 3.99
N LYS A 50 14.31 -6.24 5.18
CA LYS A 50 14.59 -7.63 5.58
C LYS A 50 13.32 -8.39 5.95
N LYS A 51 12.21 -8.12 5.27
CA LYS A 51 10.89 -8.69 5.59
C LYS A 51 10.13 -9.07 4.31
N LYS A 52 10.09 -10.36 4.00
CA LYS A 52 9.29 -10.89 2.90
C LYS A 52 7.80 -10.66 3.12
N PHE A 53 7.06 -10.42 2.04
CA PHE A 53 5.62 -10.08 2.04
C PHE A 53 5.26 -8.75 2.70
N LEU A 54 6.23 -7.89 3.05
CA LEU A 54 5.89 -6.54 3.50
C LEU A 54 5.03 -5.86 2.42
N PRO A 55 3.82 -5.39 2.75
CA PRO A 55 3.01 -4.63 1.80
C PRO A 55 3.65 -3.28 1.52
N VAL A 56 3.51 -2.82 0.28
CA VAL A 56 3.97 -1.51 -0.18
C VAL A 56 2.94 -0.92 -1.12
N LEU A 57 2.65 0.35 -0.94
CA LEU A 57 1.76 1.12 -1.81
C LEU A 57 2.53 1.58 -3.04
N ILE A 58 2.06 1.23 -4.22
CA ILE A 58 2.64 1.68 -5.49
C ILE A 58 2.04 3.04 -5.84
N GLN A 59 2.90 4.04 -5.98
CA GLN A 59 2.50 5.43 -6.24
C GLN A 59 2.87 5.90 -7.65
N ASP A 60 3.91 5.29 -8.25
CA ASP A 60 4.40 5.67 -9.57
C ASP A 60 5.17 4.54 -10.24
N SER A 61 5.45 4.68 -11.53
CA SER A 61 6.24 3.73 -12.31
C SER A 61 7.19 4.45 -13.26
N SER A 62 8.39 3.91 -13.40
CA SER A 62 9.38 4.32 -14.39
C SER A 62 10.09 3.07 -14.89
N ASP A 63 9.92 2.71 -16.15
CA ASP A 63 10.42 1.46 -16.74
C ASP A 63 10.15 0.24 -15.84
N ASN A 64 11.21 -0.45 -15.44
CA ASN A 64 11.17 -1.62 -14.57
C ASN A 64 11.19 -1.29 -13.07
N PHE A 65 10.99 -0.03 -12.69
CA PHE A 65 10.94 0.39 -11.30
C PHE A 65 9.54 0.88 -10.92
N ARG A 66 9.21 0.73 -9.64
CA ARG A 66 7.99 1.26 -9.03
C ARG A 66 8.36 2.15 -7.86
N LYS A 67 7.80 3.37 -7.82
CA LYS A 67 7.86 4.21 -6.64
C LYS A 67 6.91 3.65 -5.61
N ILE A 68 7.43 3.34 -4.44
CA ILE A 68 6.65 2.74 -3.36
C ILE A 68 6.62 3.64 -2.13
N ARG A 69 5.61 3.42 -1.29
CA ARG A 69 5.54 3.92 0.09
C ARG A 69 5.22 2.75 1.01
N ASP A 70 5.92 2.63 2.13
CA ASP A 70 5.63 1.64 3.17
C ASP A 70 4.70 2.21 4.27
N HIS A 71 4.34 1.38 5.27
CA HIS A 71 3.46 1.75 6.36
C HIS A 71 4.07 2.76 7.34
N GLU A 72 5.39 2.96 7.31
CA GLU A 72 6.13 3.96 8.10
C GLU A 72 6.40 5.24 7.30
N ASN A 73 5.77 5.40 6.11
CA ASN A 73 5.93 6.51 5.17
C ASN A 73 7.32 6.64 4.52
N ASN A 74 8.14 5.59 4.55
CA ASN A 74 9.35 5.57 3.75
C ASN A 74 8.99 5.43 2.27
N SER A 75 9.58 6.26 1.42
CA SER A 75 9.34 6.26 -0.03
C SER A 75 10.64 6.14 -0.82
N GLY A 76 10.56 5.52 -1.97
CA GLY A 76 11.66 5.31 -2.91
C GLY A 76 11.28 4.33 -4.02
N TRP A 77 12.29 3.79 -4.71
CA TRP A 77 12.10 2.98 -5.90
C TRP A 77 12.56 1.53 -5.70
N VAL A 78 11.74 0.59 -6.13
CA VAL A 78 12.01 -0.85 -6.08
C VAL A 78 11.86 -1.43 -7.48
N HIS A 79 12.78 -2.31 -7.89
CA HIS A 79 12.69 -3.02 -9.17
C HIS A 79 11.54 -4.03 -9.15
N ILE A 80 10.80 -4.16 -10.26
CA ILE A 80 9.59 -5.01 -10.35
C ILE A 80 9.85 -6.48 -10.04
N SER A 81 11.04 -7.00 -10.30
CA SER A 81 11.41 -8.38 -9.97
C SER A 81 11.37 -8.68 -8.46
N GLN A 82 11.45 -7.65 -7.62
CA GLN A 82 11.42 -7.75 -6.17
C GLN A 82 10.02 -7.57 -5.58
N LEU A 83 9.00 -7.40 -6.43
CA LEU A 83 7.60 -7.22 -6.06
C LEU A 83 6.76 -8.47 -6.38
N SER A 84 5.67 -8.65 -5.66
CA SER A 84 4.75 -9.79 -5.79
C SER A 84 3.30 -9.34 -5.61
N LYS A 85 2.39 -10.03 -6.31
CA LYS A 85 0.93 -9.86 -6.15
C LYS A 85 0.34 -10.65 -4.97
N LYS A 86 1.16 -11.36 -4.19
CA LYS A 86 0.69 -12.05 -2.98
C LYS A 86 0.16 -11.03 -1.98
N LYS A 87 -1.00 -11.32 -1.38
CA LYS A 87 -1.69 -10.39 -0.49
C LYS A 87 -1.22 -10.57 0.95
N ALA A 88 -0.81 -9.48 1.56
CA ALA A 88 -0.47 -9.40 2.97
C ALA A 88 -0.78 -7.99 3.48
N ALA A 89 -0.86 -7.84 4.80
CA ALA A 89 -1.06 -6.56 5.47
C ALA A 89 -0.22 -6.44 6.74
N ILE A 90 -0.07 -5.23 7.22
CA ILE A 90 0.51 -4.90 8.53
C ILE A 90 -0.62 -4.50 9.46
N VAL A 91 -0.61 -5.00 10.68
CA VAL A 91 -1.47 -4.54 11.76
C VAL A 91 -1.05 -3.13 12.16
N ILE A 92 -1.98 -2.18 12.11
CA ILE A 92 -1.74 -0.75 12.44
C ILE A 92 -2.38 -0.33 13.77
N GLU A 93 -3.23 -1.17 14.36
CA GLU A 93 -3.75 -0.97 15.70
C GLU A 93 -2.77 -1.53 16.74
N GLU A 94 -2.70 -0.90 17.91
CA GLU A 94 -1.86 -1.36 19.02
C GLU A 94 -2.17 -2.83 19.38
N GLU A 95 -3.46 -3.17 19.39
CA GLU A 95 -3.97 -4.51 19.64
C GLU A 95 -5.13 -4.85 18.70
N LEU A 96 -4.98 -5.87 17.89
CA LEU A 96 -6.01 -6.36 16.97
C LEU A 96 -6.37 -7.82 17.30
N ILE A 97 -7.64 -8.08 17.60
CA ILE A 97 -8.09 -9.42 17.94
C ILE A 97 -8.26 -10.27 16.68
N LEU A 98 -7.67 -11.44 16.68
CA LEU A 98 -7.88 -12.49 15.68
C LEU A 98 -9.03 -13.40 16.18
N PHE A 99 -10.13 -13.42 15.44
CA PHE A 99 -11.31 -14.22 15.77
C PHE A 99 -11.37 -15.53 14.96
N GLY A 100 -12.07 -16.53 15.51
CA GLY A 100 -12.34 -17.78 14.78
C GLY A 100 -13.22 -17.60 13.54
N ASN A 101 -14.19 -16.68 13.60
CA ASN A 101 -15.12 -16.33 12.53
C ASN A 101 -15.16 -14.81 12.29
N SER A 102 -15.79 -14.40 11.19
CA SER A 102 -15.92 -13.00 10.77
C SER A 102 -17.01 -12.24 11.56
N THR A 103 -16.92 -12.26 12.87
CA THR A 103 -17.81 -11.55 13.79
C THR A 103 -17.14 -11.33 15.14
N ILE A 104 -17.45 -10.22 15.79
CA ILE A 104 -16.96 -9.88 17.14
C ILE A 104 -17.49 -10.82 18.23
N PHE A 105 -18.56 -11.57 17.96
CA PHE A 105 -19.14 -12.55 18.88
C PHE A 105 -18.47 -13.93 18.81
N SER A 106 -17.51 -14.10 17.91
CA SER A 106 -16.73 -15.31 17.77
C SER A 106 -15.64 -15.41 18.85
N ASN A 107 -15.21 -16.64 19.15
CA ASN A 107 -14.11 -16.85 20.08
C ASN A 107 -12.83 -16.17 19.60
N PRO A 108 -12.13 -15.43 20.47
CA PRO A 108 -10.81 -14.88 20.16
C PRO A 108 -9.79 -16.03 20.07
N VAL A 109 -8.94 -16.00 19.06
CA VAL A 109 -7.88 -16.99 18.79
C VAL A 109 -6.52 -16.47 19.25
N ALA A 110 -6.26 -15.20 19.02
CA ALA A 110 -5.01 -14.55 19.38
C ALA A 110 -5.18 -13.02 19.42
N LEU A 111 -4.25 -12.34 20.09
CA LEU A 111 -4.10 -10.90 20.06
C LEU A 111 -2.88 -10.55 19.20
N LEU A 112 -3.09 -9.77 18.15
CA LEU A 112 -2.05 -9.30 17.25
C LEU A 112 -1.63 -7.89 17.65
N LYS A 113 -0.32 -7.67 17.76
CA LYS A 113 0.26 -6.37 18.08
C LYS A 113 0.57 -5.58 16.80
N GLU A 114 0.62 -4.27 16.94
CA GLU A 114 1.05 -3.35 15.88
C GLU A 114 2.34 -3.81 15.21
N GLY A 115 2.45 -3.62 13.90
CA GLY A 115 3.60 -4.05 13.09
C GLY A 115 3.61 -5.54 12.73
N ARG A 116 2.63 -6.34 13.23
CA ARG A 116 2.54 -7.76 12.87
C ARG A 116 2.16 -7.91 11.40
N LEU A 117 2.98 -8.66 10.66
CA LEU A 117 2.67 -9.06 9.29
C LEU A 117 1.65 -10.22 9.29
N VAL A 118 0.60 -10.08 8.52
CA VAL A 118 -0.40 -11.10 8.28
C VAL A 118 -0.54 -11.39 6.78
N LYS A 119 -0.57 -12.67 6.41
CA LYS A 119 -0.88 -13.10 5.03
C LYS A 119 -2.38 -13.20 4.88
N ILE A 120 -2.92 -12.65 3.77
CA ILE A 120 -4.36 -12.60 3.54
C ILE A 120 -4.77 -13.74 2.63
N SER A 121 -5.78 -14.50 3.06
CA SER A 121 -6.39 -15.55 2.25
C SER A 121 -7.57 -15.01 1.45
N LYS A 122 -8.47 -14.27 2.11
CA LYS A 122 -9.63 -13.60 1.51
C LYS A 122 -10.16 -12.49 2.41
N CYS A 123 -10.84 -11.52 1.82
CA CYS A 123 -11.58 -10.49 2.56
C CYS A 123 -13.05 -10.50 2.17
N LYS A 124 -13.90 -10.19 3.15
CA LYS A 124 -15.28 -9.74 3.02
C LYS A 124 -15.31 -8.21 3.19
N ILE A 125 -16.50 -7.59 3.29
CA ILE A 125 -16.63 -6.13 3.42
C ILE A 125 -15.82 -5.60 4.60
N GLU A 126 -16.05 -6.12 5.82
CA GLU A 126 -15.45 -5.63 7.07
C GLU A 126 -14.35 -6.54 7.64
N TRP A 127 -14.16 -7.72 7.08
CA TRP A 127 -13.31 -8.76 7.66
C TRP A 127 -12.35 -9.35 6.66
N CYS A 128 -11.11 -9.64 7.09
CA CYS A 128 -10.16 -10.43 6.33
C CYS A 128 -9.75 -11.70 7.06
N LYS A 129 -9.74 -12.82 6.34
CA LYS A 129 -9.18 -14.07 6.81
C LYS A 129 -7.67 -14.04 6.61
N VAL A 130 -6.94 -14.16 7.70
CA VAL A 130 -5.49 -13.99 7.73
C VAL A 130 -4.80 -15.17 8.38
N LYS A 131 -3.49 -15.29 8.07
CA LYS A 131 -2.57 -16.23 8.71
C LYS A 131 -1.32 -15.50 9.16
N THR A 132 -0.89 -15.74 10.40
CA THR A 132 0.38 -15.26 10.95
C THR A 132 0.99 -16.33 11.85
N GLY A 133 2.21 -16.79 11.53
CA GLY A 133 2.81 -17.94 12.19
C GLY A 133 1.90 -19.17 12.13
N LYS A 134 1.61 -19.76 13.29
CA LYS A 134 0.68 -20.90 13.45
C LYS A 134 -0.79 -20.51 13.54
N TYR A 135 -1.10 -19.23 13.74
CA TYR A 135 -2.46 -18.75 13.94
C TYR A 135 -3.14 -18.43 12.62
N LYS A 136 -4.44 -18.72 12.55
CA LYS A 136 -5.31 -18.43 11.41
C LYS A 136 -6.69 -18.04 11.92
N GLY A 137 -7.27 -17.01 11.35
CA GLY A 137 -8.59 -16.53 11.75
C GLY A 137 -8.99 -15.28 10.97
N TRP A 138 -9.92 -14.52 11.56
CA TRP A 138 -10.50 -13.33 10.97
C TRP A 138 -10.17 -12.09 11.80
N VAL A 139 -9.80 -11.01 11.13
CA VAL A 139 -9.55 -9.70 11.74
C VAL A 139 -10.40 -8.64 11.08
N SER A 140 -10.69 -7.56 11.82
CA SER A 140 -11.28 -6.35 11.24
C SER A 140 -10.36 -5.76 10.18
N LYS A 141 -10.93 -5.41 9.05
CA LYS A 141 -10.21 -4.81 7.92
C LYS A 141 -9.60 -3.46 8.27
N ASN A 142 -10.27 -2.70 9.13
CA ASN A 142 -9.83 -1.35 9.54
C ASN A 142 -8.52 -1.35 10.33
N GLY A 143 -8.19 -2.45 11.01
CA GLY A 143 -6.91 -2.62 11.73
C GLY A 143 -5.72 -2.99 10.85
N LEU A 144 -5.88 -3.00 9.51
CA LEU A 144 -4.88 -3.47 8.56
C LEU A 144 -4.48 -2.38 7.57
N TRP A 145 -3.18 -2.27 7.31
CA TRP A 145 -2.61 -1.51 6.21
C TRP A 145 -2.06 -2.45 5.13
N GLY A 146 -2.33 -2.18 3.87
CA GLY A 146 -1.91 -3.04 2.75
C GLY A 146 -3.08 -3.54 1.89
N LEU A 147 -4.27 -2.96 2.07
CA LEU A 147 -5.53 -3.31 1.41
C LEU A 147 -6.24 -2.06 0.89
N PHE A 148 -6.97 -2.23 -0.21
CA PHE A 148 -8.06 -1.35 -0.66
C PHE A 148 -9.39 -2.09 -0.61
#